data_5c8e1084fe3193065fc4f3f9349eb282
#
_entry.id   5c8e1084fe3193065fc4f3f9349eb282
#
_cell.length_a   1.000
_cell.length_b   1.000
_cell.length_c   1.000
_cell.angle_alpha   90.00
_cell.angle_beta   90.00
_cell.angle_gamma   90.00
#
_symmetry.space_group_name_H-M   'P 1'
#
loop_
_entity.id
_entity.type
_entity.pdbx_description
1 polymer ?
#
loop_
_entity_poly.entity_id
_entity_poly.type
_entity_poly.pdbx_seq_one_letter_code
_entity_poly.pdbx_strand_id
1 'polypeptide(L)'
;MNILYFIHWNPDIIAFSLGPIDVRWYSLFWCIGLISVYHMMHYLYKKQNIGEDKFEPMFIYCFLGILIGARLGHCLFYEPSYFLSHPVEMFLPIGKGADGSWHFTGYAGLASHGGTIGLMITLLLYSRKTKLNIMRVLDNVAIVTPVCACAIRLGNLMNSEIIGKPTDVPWAFVFEKVDMQPRHPGQLYESICYALFFLIEFYIYKKSIKLQNSNNEKKSLFNIRVGSGFYFGLALFLIFLSRIFIEFTKDIQVDFESGMMFNMGQLLSVPFVLLGLYCMFGGKYCRKLSEYK
;
A
#
# COMPACT_ATOMS: atom_id res chain seq x y z
N MET A 1 6.60 29.97 -30.45
CA MET A 1 7.29 29.44 -29.25
C MET A 1 6.23 29.30 -28.18
N ASN A 2 5.70 28.09 -28.02
CA ASN A 2 4.68 27.86 -26.99
C ASN A 2 5.40 27.90 -25.64
N ILE A 3 5.13 28.94 -24.85
CA ILE A 3 5.58 29.01 -23.46
C ILE A 3 4.76 27.96 -22.71
N LEU A 4 5.31 26.79 -22.54
CA LEU A 4 4.74 25.77 -21.66
C LEU A 4 4.93 26.26 -20.22
N TYR A 5 3.86 26.63 -19.56
CA TYR A 5 3.87 26.97 -18.15
C TYR A 5 3.84 25.66 -17.36
N PHE A 6 5.01 25.17 -16.96
CA PHE A 6 5.13 24.02 -16.05
C PHE A 6 4.70 24.39 -14.63
N ILE A 7 4.26 23.40 -13.87
CA ILE A 7 3.85 23.58 -12.47
C ILE A 7 5.12 23.57 -11.60
N HIS A 8 5.49 24.72 -11.06
CA HIS A 8 6.58 24.81 -10.09
C HIS A 8 6.13 24.26 -8.74
N TRP A 9 6.85 23.24 -8.25
CA TRP A 9 6.47 22.49 -7.06
C TRP A 9 7.57 22.57 -6.02
N ASN A 10 7.34 23.38 -4.99
CA ASN A 10 8.28 23.59 -3.88
C ASN A 10 7.57 23.78 -2.53
N PRO A 11 6.68 22.84 -2.13
CA PRO A 11 6.00 22.97 -0.84
C PRO A 11 7.00 22.82 0.30
N ASP A 12 6.73 23.44 1.44
CA ASP A 12 7.43 23.12 2.67
C ASP A 12 7.15 21.65 3.04
N ILE A 13 8.14 20.95 3.57
CA ILE A 13 8.00 19.56 4.04
C ILE A 13 7.20 19.54 5.35
N ILE A 14 7.31 20.63 6.15
CA ILE A 14 6.61 20.82 7.41
C ILE A 14 5.22 21.39 7.12
N ALA A 15 4.19 20.69 7.59
CA ALA A 15 2.81 21.19 7.49
C ALA A 15 2.54 22.28 8.55
N PHE A 16 2.97 22.04 9.77
CA PHE A 16 2.91 22.97 10.91
C PHE A 16 3.80 22.46 12.04
N SER A 17 4.14 23.38 12.98
CA SER A 17 4.91 23.05 14.17
C SER A 17 4.08 23.22 15.44
N LEU A 18 4.17 22.25 16.35
CA LEU A 18 3.55 22.26 17.67
C LEU A 18 4.65 22.34 18.73
N GLY A 19 5.08 23.55 19.04
CA GLY A 19 6.23 23.77 19.93
C GLY A 19 7.51 23.16 19.33
N PRO A 20 8.16 22.20 19.99
CA PRO A 20 9.39 21.59 19.51
C PRO A 20 9.15 20.47 18.47
N ILE A 21 7.91 20.15 18.13
CA ILE A 21 7.56 19.02 17.25
C ILE A 21 7.10 19.55 15.89
N ASP A 22 7.84 19.21 14.85
CA ASP A 22 7.48 19.50 13.47
C ASP A 22 6.63 18.38 12.89
N VAL A 23 5.40 18.69 12.48
CA VAL A 23 4.49 17.77 11.81
C VAL A 23 4.71 17.87 10.31
N ARG A 24 5.20 16.81 9.71
CA ARG A 24 5.47 16.74 8.27
C ARG A 24 4.22 16.31 7.49
N TRP A 25 4.03 16.85 6.28
CA TRP A 25 2.94 16.45 5.38
C TRP A 25 2.87 14.95 5.15
N TYR A 26 4.01 14.29 4.98
CA TYR A 26 4.07 12.84 4.80
C TYR A 26 3.42 12.08 5.96
N SER A 27 3.78 12.44 7.19
CA SER A 27 3.20 11.82 8.40
C SER A 27 1.71 12.13 8.51
N LEU A 28 1.29 13.34 8.15
CA LEU A 28 -0.12 13.73 8.17
C LEU A 28 -0.94 12.92 7.17
N PHE A 29 -0.47 12.76 5.92
CA PHE A 29 -1.13 11.91 4.93
C PHE A 29 -1.17 10.43 5.36
N TRP A 30 -0.11 9.93 6.00
CA TRP A 30 -0.12 8.60 6.62
C TRP A 30 -1.23 8.46 7.65
N CYS A 31 -1.37 9.40 8.58
CA CYS A 31 -2.44 9.41 9.57
C CYS A 31 -3.83 9.47 8.92
N ILE A 32 -4.03 10.35 7.93
CA ILE A 32 -5.28 10.46 7.18
C ILE A 32 -5.61 9.11 6.49
N GLY A 33 -4.60 8.48 5.87
CA GLY A 33 -4.76 7.16 5.25
C GLY A 33 -5.19 6.09 6.23
N LEU A 34 -4.53 5.98 7.38
CA LEU A 34 -4.85 5.00 8.42
C LEU A 34 -6.24 5.23 9.03
N ILE A 35 -6.59 6.47 9.34
CA ILE A 35 -7.92 6.83 9.87
C ILE A 35 -9.00 6.48 8.84
N SER A 36 -8.77 6.77 7.58
CA SER A 36 -9.70 6.44 6.50
C SER A 36 -9.89 4.93 6.34
N VAL A 37 -8.79 4.15 6.38
CA VAL A 37 -8.84 2.69 6.35
C VAL A 37 -9.59 2.14 7.56
N TYR A 38 -9.34 2.66 8.76
CA TYR A 38 -10.04 2.25 9.97
C TYR A 38 -11.56 2.42 9.83
N HIS A 39 -12.02 3.61 9.45
CA HIS A 39 -13.45 3.90 9.29
C HIS A 39 -14.09 3.10 8.15
N MET A 40 -13.39 2.95 7.02
CA MET A 40 -13.88 2.14 5.90
C MET A 40 -13.97 0.66 6.27
N MET A 41 -12.95 0.10 6.93
CA MET A 41 -12.95 -1.29 7.39
C MET A 41 -14.07 -1.54 8.40
N HIS A 42 -14.27 -0.62 9.37
CA HIS A 42 -15.37 -0.69 10.33
C HIS A 42 -16.73 -0.70 9.62
N TYR A 43 -16.90 0.17 8.61
CA TYR A 43 -18.12 0.18 7.77
C TYR A 43 -18.34 -1.17 7.06
N LEU A 44 -17.29 -1.76 6.46
CA LEU A 44 -17.38 -3.05 5.77
C LEU A 44 -17.77 -4.17 6.73
N TYR A 45 -17.15 -4.23 7.91
CA TYR A 45 -17.43 -5.23 8.94
C TYR A 45 -18.86 -5.13 9.47
N LYS A 46 -19.31 -3.90 9.77
CA LYS A 46 -20.70 -3.64 10.20
C LYS A 46 -21.72 -4.08 9.14
N LYS A 47 -21.44 -3.80 7.84
CA LYS A 47 -22.33 -4.24 6.74
C LYS A 47 -22.35 -5.75 6.53
N GLN A 48 -21.32 -6.45 6.97
CA GLN A 48 -21.20 -7.91 6.89
C GLN A 48 -21.65 -8.60 8.19
N ASN A 49 -22.19 -7.88 9.16
CA ASN A 49 -22.55 -8.37 10.49
C ASN A 49 -21.38 -9.08 11.20
N ILE A 50 -20.16 -8.56 11.05
CA ILE A 50 -18.98 -9.01 11.79
C ILE A 50 -18.88 -8.15 13.05
N GLY A 51 -18.80 -8.81 14.22
CA GLY A 51 -18.79 -8.12 15.52
C GLY A 51 -17.50 -7.34 15.79
N GLU A 52 -17.58 -6.39 16.72
CA GLU A 52 -16.44 -5.55 17.15
C GLU A 52 -15.33 -6.38 17.77
N ASP A 53 -15.66 -7.49 18.43
CA ASP A 53 -14.73 -8.48 18.98
C ASP A 53 -13.73 -9.03 17.92
N LYS A 54 -14.13 -8.97 16.64
CA LYS A 54 -13.28 -9.35 15.50
C LYS A 54 -12.67 -8.15 14.80
N PHE A 55 -13.36 -7.00 14.81
CA PHE A 55 -12.86 -5.80 14.13
C PHE A 55 -11.64 -5.19 14.85
N GLU A 56 -11.73 -4.95 16.15
CA GLU A 56 -10.66 -4.29 16.91
C GLU A 56 -9.32 -5.02 16.83
N PRO A 57 -9.24 -6.36 17.00
CA PRO A 57 -7.98 -7.07 16.90
C PRO A 57 -7.33 -6.94 15.52
N MET A 58 -8.12 -6.80 14.45
CA MET A 58 -7.57 -6.73 13.10
C MET A 58 -6.57 -5.61 12.92
N PHE A 59 -6.89 -4.42 13.44
CA PHE A 59 -5.99 -3.27 13.33
C PHE A 59 -4.66 -3.53 14.04
N ILE A 60 -4.71 -4.14 15.22
CA ILE A 60 -3.52 -4.52 15.99
C ILE A 60 -2.67 -5.55 15.23
N TYR A 61 -3.31 -6.60 14.67
CA TYR A 61 -2.61 -7.62 13.88
C TYR A 61 -1.93 -7.01 12.65
N CYS A 62 -2.61 -6.14 11.91
CA CYS A 62 -2.05 -5.46 10.76
C CYS A 62 -0.88 -4.55 11.15
N PHE A 63 -1.06 -3.72 12.18
CA PHE A 63 -0.04 -2.78 12.64
C PHE A 63 1.22 -3.50 13.11
N LEU A 64 1.09 -4.46 14.00
CA LEU A 64 2.21 -5.24 14.50
C LEU A 64 2.88 -6.06 13.40
N GLY A 65 2.08 -6.66 12.50
CA GLY A 65 2.61 -7.41 11.37
C GLY A 65 3.46 -6.57 10.44
N ILE A 66 2.99 -5.39 10.07
CA ILE A 66 3.73 -4.47 9.21
C ILE A 66 5.00 -3.98 9.93
N LEU A 67 4.87 -3.53 11.18
CA LEU A 67 6.00 -2.95 11.93
C LEU A 67 7.10 -3.97 12.16
N ILE A 68 6.76 -5.14 12.72
CA ILE A 68 7.72 -6.22 13.03
C ILE A 68 8.30 -6.77 11.74
N GLY A 69 7.46 -7.01 10.73
CA GLY A 69 7.91 -7.52 9.44
C GLY A 69 8.85 -6.55 8.72
N ALA A 70 8.52 -5.26 8.69
CA ALA A 70 9.37 -4.25 8.07
C ALA A 70 10.73 -4.12 8.79
N ARG A 71 10.73 -4.16 10.12
CA ARG A 71 11.96 -4.11 10.91
C ARG A 71 12.82 -5.34 10.71
N LEU A 72 12.25 -6.53 10.86
CA LEU A 72 12.98 -7.79 10.64
C LEU A 72 13.49 -7.89 9.20
N GLY A 73 12.68 -7.48 8.22
CA GLY A 73 13.09 -7.45 6.82
C GLY A 73 14.31 -6.55 6.60
N HIS A 74 14.34 -5.36 7.22
CA HIS A 74 15.52 -4.50 7.15
C HIS A 74 16.74 -5.16 7.83
N CYS A 75 16.59 -5.58 9.08
CA CYS A 75 17.71 -6.15 9.85
C CYS A 75 18.32 -7.40 9.21
N LEU A 76 17.49 -8.27 8.62
CA LEU A 76 17.97 -9.56 8.09
C LEU A 76 18.47 -9.49 6.64
N PHE A 77 17.98 -8.53 5.84
CA PHE A 77 18.32 -8.47 4.41
C PHE A 77 19.23 -7.31 4.03
N TYR A 78 19.22 -6.20 4.78
CA TYR A 78 20.03 -5.03 4.46
C TYR A 78 21.30 -4.93 5.32
N GLU A 79 21.20 -5.23 6.62
CA GLU A 79 22.33 -5.12 7.57
C GLU A 79 22.47 -6.35 8.47
N PRO A 80 22.50 -7.59 7.92
CA PRO A 80 22.48 -8.82 8.73
C PRO A 80 23.69 -8.95 9.66
N SER A 81 24.87 -8.58 9.20
CA SER A 81 26.09 -8.69 9.99
C SER A 81 26.08 -7.82 11.25
N TYR A 82 25.49 -6.62 11.16
CA TYR A 82 25.34 -5.72 12.30
C TYR A 82 24.28 -6.24 13.28
N PHE A 83 23.06 -6.47 12.82
CA PHE A 83 21.94 -6.80 13.69
C PHE A 83 21.99 -8.20 14.31
N LEU A 84 22.63 -9.17 13.67
CA LEU A 84 22.84 -10.49 14.26
C LEU A 84 23.82 -10.43 15.45
N SER A 85 24.74 -9.46 15.46
CA SER A 85 25.62 -9.21 16.62
C SER A 85 25.00 -8.26 17.66
N HIS A 86 23.93 -7.53 17.31
CA HIS A 86 23.23 -6.58 18.19
C HIS A 86 21.71 -6.88 18.28
N PRO A 87 21.29 -8.05 18.79
CA PRO A 87 19.89 -8.49 18.74
C PRO A 87 18.94 -7.58 19.51
N VAL A 88 19.41 -6.87 20.54
CA VAL A 88 18.58 -5.91 21.29
C VAL A 88 18.14 -4.74 20.40
N GLU A 89 19.04 -4.21 19.58
CA GLU A 89 18.78 -3.11 18.65
C GLU A 89 17.90 -3.53 17.46
N MET A 90 17.81 -4.83 17.18
CA MET A 90 16.88 -5.38 16.19
C MET A 90 15.42 -5.18 16.61
N PHE A 91 15.12 -5.40 17.90
CA PHE A 91 13.74 -5.38 18.42
C PHE A 91 13.37 -4.09 19.14
N LEU A 92 14.32 -3.38 19.71
CA LEU A 92 14.08 -2.15 20.44
C LEU A 92 14.64 -0.94 19.67
N PRO A 93 13.95 0.23 19.73
CA PRO A 93 14.38 1.45 19.05
C PRO A 93 15.47 2.18 19.84
N ILE A 94 16.48 1.44 20.29
CA ILE A 94 17.61 1.94 21.09
C ILE A 94 18.92 1.50 20.45
N GLY A 95 19.96 2.28 20.63
CA GLY A 95 21.31 1.98 20.19
C GLY A 95 22.34 2.38 21.24
N LYS A 96 23.54 1.80 21.18
CA LYS A 96 24.66 2.21 22.02
C LYS A 96 25.42 3.36 21.39
N GLY A 97 25.59 4.45 22.14
CA GLY A 97 26.51 5.53 21.78
C GLY A 97 27.98 5.13 21.87
N ALA A 98 28.86 6.00 21.40
CA ALA A 98 30.32 5.81 21.52
C ALA A 98 30.81 5.75 22.96
N ASP A 99 30.05 6.31 23.88
CA ASP A 99 30.26 6.29 25.34
C ASP A 99 29.74 5.01 26.03
N GLY A 100 29.16 4.08 25.26
CA GLY A 100 28.52 2.87 25.76
C GLY A 100 27.14 3.05 26.38
N SER A 101 26.62 4.27 26.46
CA SER A 101 25.27 4.56 26.96
C SER A 101 24.20 4.18 25.94
N TRP A 102 23.02 3.75 26.43
CA TRP A 102 21.87 3.50 25.59
C TRP A 102 21.11 4.79 25.35
N HIS A 103 20.78 5.08 24.09
CA HIS A 103 19.94 6.20 23.71
C HIS A 103 18.86 5.75 22.73
N PHE A 104 17.76 6.52 22.69
CA PHE A 104 16.66 6.27 21.79
C PHE A 104 17.04 6.68 20.36
N THR A 105 17.05 5.73 19.43
CA THR A 105 17.38 5.95 18.03
C THR A 105 16.15 6.00 17.13
N GLY A 106 14.98 5.64 17.66
CA GLY A 106 13.79 5.40 16.85
C GLY A 106 13.91 4.12 16.01
N TYR A 107 12.86 3.80 15.26
CA TYR A 107 12.90 2.73 14.24
C TYR A 107 13.35 3.31 12.90
N ALA A 108 14.64 3.54 12.74
CA ALA A 108 15.25 3.77 11.45
C ALA A 108 15.49 2.43 10.74
N GLY A 109 15.33 2.39 9.42
CA GLY A 109 15.47 1.16 8.63
C GLY A 109 14.25 0.23 8.73
N LEU A 110 13.30 0.45 7.82
CA LEU A 110 12.09 -0.34 7.63
C LEU A 110 12.01 -0.78 6.16
N ALA A 111 11.97 -2.11 5.93
CA ALA A 111 11.88 -2.68 4.60
C ALA A 111 10.43 -2.96 4.22
N SER A 112 9.94 -2.38 3.13
CA SER A 112 8.55 -2.55 2.66
C SER A 112 8.21 -4.00 2.33
N HIS A 113 9.14 -4.77 1.75
CA HIS A 113 8.94 -6.20 1.48
C HIS A 113 8.73 -7.00 2.77
N GLY A 114 9.54 -6.71 3.81
CA GLY A 114 9.37 -7.32 5.13
C GLY A 114 8.01 -6.97 5.74
N GLY A 115 7.58 -5.72 5.64
CA GLY A 115 6.25 -5.28 6.10
C GLY A 115 5.10 -6.00 5.38
N THR A 116 5.22 -6.22 4.08
CA THR A 116 4.23 -6.97 3.30
C THR A 116 4.15 -8.44 3.74
N ILE A 117 5.29 -9.10 3.91
CA ILE A 117 5.34 -10.49 4.41
C ILE A 117 4.75 -10.57 5.81
N GLY A 118 5.13 -9.65 6.71
CA GLY A 118 4.60 -9.57 8.06
C GLY A 118 3.08 -9.39 8.08
N LEU A 119 2.55 -8.49 7.25
CA LEU A 119 1.12 -8.31 7.08
C LEU A 119 0.42 -9.60 6.61
N MET A 120 0.95 -10.29 5.61
CA MET A 120 0.37 -11.55 5.11
C MET A 120 0.32 -12.62 6.21
N ILE A 121 1.40 -12.77 6.98
CA ILE A 121 1.46 -13.71 8.10
C ILE A 121 0.41 -13.35 9.17
N THR A 122 0.32 -12.08 9.55
CA THR A 122 -0.61 -11.66 10.59
C THR A 122 -2.07 -11.71 10.15
N LEU A 123 -2.39 -11.48 8.88
CA LEU A 123 -3.74 -11.70 8.34
C LEU A 123 -4.14 -13.19 8.40
N LEU A 124 -3.21 -14.10 8.13
CA LEU A 124 -3.44 -15.55 8.30
C LEU A 124 -3.68 -15.91 9.78
N LEU A 125 -2.87 -15.38 10.70
CA LEU A 125 -3.04 -15.59 12.14
C LEU A 125 -4.37 -15.01 12.63
N TYR A 126 -4.71 -13.80 12.19
CA TYR A 126 -5.97 -13.15 12.49
C TYR A 126 -7.19 -13.96 12.00
N SER A 127 -7.14 -14.43 10.74
CA SER A 127 -8.17 -15.30 10.16
C SER A 127 -8.40 -16.57 11.01
N ARG A 128 -7.31 -17.23 11.42
CA ARG A 128 -7.38 -18.42 12.30
C ARG A 128 -7.94 -18.10 13.68
N LYS A 129 -7.49 -17.01 14.29
CA LYS A 129 -7.95 -16.58 15.64
C LYS A 129 -9.43 -16.23 15.67
N THR A 130 -9.91 -15.49 14.67
CA THR A 130 -11.30 -15.02 14.59
C THR A 130 -12.24 -16.01 13.92
N LYS A 131 -11.71 -17.09 13.33
CA LYS A 131 -12.44 -18.06 12.50
C LYS A 131 -13.16 -17.38 11.31
N LEU A 132 -12.67 -16.24 10.87
CA LEU A 132 -13.10 -15.62 9.62
C LEU A 132 -12.38 -16.28 8.45
N ASN A 133 -13.11 -16.52 7.39
CA ASN A 133 -12.51 -17.02 6.15
C ASN A 133 -11.41 -16.07 5.65
N ILE A 134 -10.24 -16.61 5.30
CA ILE A 134 -9.08 -15.80 4.85
C ILE A 134 -9.40 -14.98 3.59
N MET A 135 -10.18 -15.51 2.64
CA MET A 135 -10.58 -14.75 1.45
C MET A 135 -11.48 -13.57 1.81
N ARG A 136 -12.33 -13.71 2.84
CA ARG A 136 -13.14 -12.59 3.35
C ARG A 136 -12.25 -11.50 3.94
N VAL A 137 -11.22 -11.88 4.69
CA VAL A 137 -10.26 -10.93 5.27
C VAL A 137 -9.49 -10.22 4.15
N LEU A 138 -8.96 -10.97 3.18
CA LEU A 138 -8.21 -10.41 2.06
C LEU A 138 -9.06 -9.48 1.17
N ASP A 139 -10.32 -9.85 0.87
CA ASP A 139 -11.22 -9.02 0.10
C ASP A 139 -11.53 -7.68 0.81
N ASN A 140 -11.76 -7.71 2.13
CA ASN A 140 -11.98 -6.48 2.90
C ASN A 140 -10.75 -5.58 2.94
N VAL A 141 -9.56 -6.16 3.16
CA VAL A 141 -8.30 -5.42 3.13
C VAL A 141 -8.06 -4.81 1.74
N ALA A 142 -8.33 -5.57 0.69
CA ALA A 142 -8.14 -5.13 -0.69
C ALA A 142 -8.99 -3.89 -1.02
N ILE A 143 -10.28 -3.87 -0.64
CA ILE A 143 -11.18 -2.74 -0.89
C ILE A 143 -10.67 -1.44 -0.24
N VAL A 144 -10.03 -1.51 0.93
CA VAL A 144 -9.59 -0.31 1.66
C VAL A 144 -8.14 0.09 1.40
N THR A 145 -7.31 -0.83 0.93
CA THR A 145 -5.88 -0.60 0.67
C THR A 145 -5.62 0.58 -0.26
N PRO A 146 -6.36 0.78 -1.38
CA PRO A 146 -6.11 1.90 -2.28
C PRO A 146 -6.28 3.28 -1.64
N VAL A 147 -7.12 3.41 -0.60
CA VAL A 147 -7.28 4.69 0.13
C VAL A 147 -5.97 5.08 0.83
N CYS A 148 -5.37 4.15 1.56
CA CYS A 148 -4.10 4.40 2.23
C CYS A 148 -2.98 4.63 1.21
N ALA A 149 -2.93 3.82 0.16
CA ALA A 149 -1.95 3.95 -0.91
C ALA A 149 -2.03 5.34 -1.60
N CYS A 150 -3.25 5.83 -1.87
CA CYS A 150 -3.48 7.17 -2.39
C CYS A 150 -2.89 8.25 -1.45
N ALA A 151 -3.20 8.18 -0.16
CA ALA A 151 -2.70 9.13 0.82
C ALA A 151 -1.17 9.11 0.92
N ILE A 152 -0.54 7.92 0.93
CA ILE A 152 0.92 7.78 0.94
C ILE A 152 1.55 8.44 -0.30
N ARG A 153 0.95 8.27 -1.49
CA ARG A 153 1.46 8.90 -2.72
C ARG A 153 1.35 10.42 -2.70
N LEU A 154 0.29 10.97 -2.09
CA LEU A 154 0.22 12.42 -1.84
C LEU A 154 1.32 12.87 -0.87
N GLY A 155 1.63 12.08 0.15
CA GLY A 155 2.76 12.34 1.04
C GLY A 155 4.11 12.35 0.30
N ASN A 156 4.35 11.38 -0.61
CA ASN A 156 5.54 11.37 -1.45
C ASN A 156 5.60 12.61 -2.37
N LEU A 157 4.47 13.07 -2.90
CA LEU A 157 4.40 14.29 -3.71
C LEU A 157 4.86 15.52 -2.91
N MET A 158 4.43 15.66 -1.65
CA MET A 158 4.86 16.76 -0.78
C MET A 158 6.36 16.72 -0.47
N ASN A 159 6.94 15.52 -0.38
CA ASN A 159 8.37 15.34 -0.16
C ASN A 159 9.20 15.45 -1.47
N SER A 160 8.57 15.59 -2.64
CA SER A 160 9.24 15.50 -3.95
C SER A 160 10.02 14.18 -4.16
N GLU A 161 9.47 13.06 -3.66
CA GLU A 161 10.04 11.72 -3.75
C GLU A 161 9.38 10.91 -4.89
N ILE A 162 10.12 9.94 -5.45
CA ILE A 162 9.61 9.01 -6.48
C ILE A 162 9.08 9.78 -7.70
N ILE A 163 9.83 10.76 -8.14
CA ILE A 163 9.51 11.57 -9.33
C ILE A 163 9.74 10.77 -10.61
N GLY A 164 9.16 11.26 -11.70
CA GLY A 164 9.31 10.65 -13.02
C GLY A 164 10.44 11.22 -13.84
N LYS A 165 10.59 10.67 -15.06
CA LYS A 165 11.55 11.13 -16.08
C LYS A 165 11.28 12.57 -16.50
N PRO A 166 12.30 13.29 -17.00
CA PRO A 166 12.09 14.57 -17.68
C PRO A 166 11.09 14.44 -18.84
N THR A 167 10.25 15.46 -19.02
CA THR A 167 9.18 15.45 -20.04
C THR A 167 8.73 16.85 -20.41
N ASP A 168 8.16 16.99 -21.60
CA ASP A 168 7.60 18.26 -22.12
C ASP A 168 6.07 18.28 -22.10
N VAL A 169 5.41 17.36 -21.36
CA VAL A 169 3.94 17.36 -21.27
C VAL A 169 3.42 18.62 -20.56
N PRO A 170 2.27 19.19 -20.95
CA PRO A 170 1.79 20.47 -20.42
C PRO A 170 1.54 20.49 -18.92
N TRP A 171 1.36 19.33 -18.29
CA TRP A 171 1.14 19.16 -16.84
C TRP A 171 2.38 18.66 -16.10
N ALA A 172 3.58 18.81 -16.69
CA ALA A 172 4.82 18.45 -16.00
C ALA A 172 5.07 19.34 -14.77
N PHE A 173 5.71 18.76 -13.77
CA PHE A 173 6.11 19.42 -12.55
C PHE A 173 7.61 19.70 -12.56
N VAL A 174 8.01 20.91 -12.17
CA VAL A 174 9.39 21.25 -11.84
C VAL A 174 9.52 21.09 -10.32
N PHE A 175 10.15 20.00 -9.89
CA PHE A 175 10.40 19.71 -8.48
C PHE A 175 11.65 20.47 -8.03
N GLU A 176 11.50 21.73 -7.62
CA GLU A 176 12.61 22.65 -7.33
C GLU A 176 13.58 22.15 -6.25
N LYS A 177 13.11 21.23 -5.37
CA LYS A 177 13.96 20.57 -4.36
C LYS A 177 14.87 19.50 -4.93
N VAL A 178 14.64 19.06 -6.17
CA VAL A 178 15.42 18.02 -6.85
C VAL A 178 16.26 18.62 -7.96
N ASP A 179 15.59 19.20 -8.96
CA ASP A 179 16.24 19.91 -10.08
C ASP A 179 15.25 20.87 -10.74
N MET A 180 15.73 21.65 -11.71
CA MET A 180 14.93 22.61 -12.47
C MET A 180 14.37 22.03 -13.78
N GLN A 181 14.34 20.70 -13.92
CA GLN A 181 13.79 20.05 -15.10
C GLN A 181 12.31 19.73 -14.93
N PRO A 182 11.47 19.94 -15.96
CA PRO A 182 10.09 19.49 -15.93
C PRO A 182 10.05 17.96 -15.99
N ARG A 183 9.31 17.33 -15.06
CA ARG A 183 9.26 15.89 -14.87
C ARG A 183 7.83 15.38 -14.75
N HIS A 184 7.61 14.11 -15.07
CA HIS A 184 6.34 13.45 -14.77
C HIS A 184 6.11 13.39 -13.26
N PRO A 185 4.96 13.84 -12.73
CA PRO A 185 4.60 13.65 -11.33
C PRO A 185 4.06 12.21 -11.10
N GLY A 186 4.96 11.21 -11.13
CA GLY A 186 4.61 9.79 -11.07
C GLY A 186 3.79 9.42 -9.83
N GLN A 187 4.13 10.01 -8.68
CA GLN A 187 3.37 9.82 -7.44
C GLN A 187 1.95 10.36 -7.52
N LEU A 188 1.72 11.47 -8.25
CA LEU A 188 0.36 11.98 -8.48
C LEU A 188 -0.45 11.07 -9.39
N TYR A 189 0.17 10.51 -10.44
CA TYR A 189 -0.48 9.52 -11.30
C TYR A 189 -0.93 8.29 -10.52
N GLU A 190 -0.05 7.74 -9.67
CA GLU A 190 -0.37 6.62 -8.81
C GLU A 190 -1.48 6.97 -7.81
N SER A 191 -1.44 8.17 -7.21
CA SER A 191 -2.47 8.62 -6.27
C SER A 191 -3.85 8.69 -6.91
N ILE A 192 -3.96 9.28 -8.11
CA ILE A 192 -5.21 9.37 -8.87
C ILE A 192 -5.73 7.96 -9.21
N CYS A 193 -4.85 7.08 -9.70
CA CYS A 193 -5.22 5.69 -9.97
C CYS A 193 -5.77 4.99 -8.72
N TYR A 194 -5.11 5.11 -7.59
CA TYR A 194 -5.54 4.45 -6.35
C TYR A 194 -6.87 5.03 -5.82
N ALA A 195 -7.09 6.34 -5.94
CA ALA A 195 -8.38 6.94 -5.63
C ALA A 195 -9.51 6.37 -6.51
N LEU A 196 -9.27 6.25 -7.82
CA LEU A 196 -10.22 5.66 -8.76
C LEU A 196 -10.46 4.17 -8.45
N PHE A 197 -9.43 3.40 -8.12
CA PHE A 197 -9.57 1.98 -7.78
C PHE A 197 -10.44 1.79 -6.54
N PHE A 198 -10.21 2.59 -5.50
CA PHE A 198 -11.08 2.58 -4.34
C PHE A 198 -12.55 2.86 -4.72
N LEU A 199 -12.81 3.89 -5.52
CA LEU A 199 -14.17 4.24 -5.95
C LEU A 199 -14.82 3.11 -6.76
N ILE A 200 -14.08 2.46 -7.66
CA ILE A 200 -14.53 1.31 -8.44
C ILE A 200 -14.87 0.13 -7.53
N GLU A 201 -13.96 -0.27 -6.66
CA GLU A 201 -14.15 -1.41 -5.76
C GLU A 201 -15.29 -1.17 -4.78
N PHE A 202 -15.36 0.02 -4.21
CA PHE A 202 -16.42 0.40 -3.27
C PHE A 202 -17.79 0.48 -3.95
N TYR A 203 -17.86 0.98 -5.19
CA TYR A 203 -19.08 0.97 -5.99
C TYR A 203 -19.55 -0.46 -6.28
N ILE A 204 -18.66 -1.34 -6.73
CA ILE A 204 -18.96 -2.76 -6.98
C ILE A 204 -19.42 -3.43 -5.68
N TYR A 205 -18.74 -3.16 -4.56
CA TYR A 205 -19.11 -3.68 -3.24
C TYR A 205 -20.55 -3.26 -2.84
N LYS A 206 -20.88 -1.98 -2.93
CA LYS A 206 -22.25 -1.50 -2.62
C LYS A 206 -23.31 -2.16 -3.50
N LYS A 207 -23.01 -2.33 -4.78
CA LYS A 207 -23.92 -2.98 -5.73
C LYS A 207 -24.08 -4.47 -5.41
N SER A 208 -22.99 -5.17 -5.06
CA SER A 208 -23.02 -6.61 -4.75
C SER A 208 -23.85 -6.90 -3.51
N ILE A 209 -23.69 -6.13 -2.43
CA ILE A 209 -24.51 -6.29 -1.22
C ILE A 209 -25.99 -6.06 -1.49
N LYS A 210 -26.33 -5.03 -2.28
CA LYS A 210 -27.73 -4.74 -2.64
C LYS A 210 -28.36 -5.89 -3.41
N LEU A 211 -27.63 -6.53 -4.31
CA LEU A 211 -28.09 -7.68 -5.11
C LEU A 211 -28.25 -8.94 -4.24
N GLN A 212 -27.32 -9.18 -3.31
CA GLN A 212 -27.43 -10.32 -2.36
C GLN A 212 -28.67 -10.24 -1.48
N ASN A 213 -29.06 -9.04 -1.07
CA ASN A 213 -30.26 -8.81 -0.26
C ASN A 213 -31.57 -8.92 -1.06
N SER A 214 -31.55 -8.89 -2.39
CA SER A 214 -32.73 -8.89 -3.23
C SER A 214 -33.12 -10.26 -3.82
N ASN A 215 -32.46 -11.36 -3.42
CA ASN A 215 -32.66 -12.74 -3.91
C ASN A 215 -32.62 -12.91 -5.44
N ASN A 216 -32.23 -11.89 -6.20
CA ASN A 216 -32.08 -11.93 -7.64
C ASN A 216 -30.62 -12.30 -8.01
N GLU A 217 -30.26 -13.56 -7.83
CA GLU A 217 -28.96 -14.07 -8.29
C GLU A 217 -28.97 -14.23 -9.82
N LYS A 218 -28.66 -13.15 -10.55
CA LYS A 218 -28.25 -13.29 -11.94
C LYS A 218 -26.91 -14.00 -11.98
N LYS A 219 -26.80 -15.09 -12.74
CA LYS A 219 -25.51 -15.74 -13.05
C LYS A 219 -24.58 -14.68 -13.64
N SER A 220 -23.60 -14.23 -12.87
CA SER A 220 -22.53 -13.33 -13.32
C SER A 220 -21.30 -14.15 -13.68
N LEU A 221 -20.54 -13.67 -14.65
CA LEU A 221 -19.27 -14.26 -15.05
C LEU A 221 -18.29 -14.34 -13.86
N PHE A 222 -18.39 -13.35 -12.95
CA PHE A 222 -17.57 -13.27 -11.75
C PHE A 222 -18.41 -13.54 -10.52
N ASN A 223 -17.85 -14.27 -9.55
CA ASN A 223 -18.45 -14.42 -8.24
C ASN A 223 -18.15 -13.18 -7.39
N ILE A 224 -18.92 -12.10 -7.59
CA ILE A 224 -18.74 -10.80 -6.95
C ILE A 224 -19.31 -10.84 -5.52
N ARG A 225 -18.72 -11.65 -4.65
CA ARG A 225 -19.07 -11.75 -3.22
C ARG A 225 -17.84 -11.54 -2.37
N VAL A 226 -17.98 -10.85 -1.24
CA VAL A 226 -16.91 -10.78 -0.26
C VAL A 226 -16.64 -12.17 0.31
N GLY A 227 -15.39 -12.57 0.29
CA GLY A 227 -14.95 -13.91 0.66
C GLY A 227 -14.72 -14.84 -0.54
N SER A 228 -14.97 -14.39 -1.77
CA SER A 228 -14.68 -15.16 -2.98
C SER A 228 -13.25 -14.98 -3.49
N GLY A 229 -12.53 -13.94 -3.02
CA GLY A 229 -11.24 -13.50 -3.56
C GLY A 229 -11.36 -12.55 -4.74
N PHE A 230 -12.59 -12.15 -5.12
CA PHE A 230 -12.81 -11.25 -6.26
C PHE A 230 -12.20 -9.86 -6.03
N TYR A 231 -12.46 -9.23 -4.87
CA TYR A 231 -11.94 -7.90 -4.57
C TYR A 231 -10.42 -7.91 -4.39
N PHE A 232 -9.90 -8.94 -3.73
CA PHE A 232 -8.46 -9.14 -3.62
C PHE A 232 -7.81 -9.28 -5.01
N GLY A 233 -8.43 -10.07 -5.90
CA GLY A 233 -7.98 -10.19 -7.28
C GLY A 233 -8.07 -8.89 -8.06
N LEU A 234 -9.17 -8.13 -7.90
CA LEU A 234 -9.40 -6.86 -8.59
C LEU A 234 -8.38 -5.80 -8.15
N ALA A 235 -8.12 -5.67 -6.85
CA ALA A 235 -7.09 -4.78 -6.32
C ALA A 235 -5.71 -5.10 -6.89
N LEU A 236 -5.29 -6.37 -6.84
CA LEU A 236 -4.01 -6.80 -7.43
C LEU A 236 -3.95 -6.46 -8.92
N PHE A 237 -4.99 -6.81 -9.66
CA PHE A 237 -5.04 -6.53 -11.10
C PHE A 237 -4.90 -5.04 -11.40
N LEU A 238 -5.71 -4.19 -10.77
CA LEU A 238 -5.73 -2.75 -11.04
C LEU A 238 -4.42 -2.08 -10.61
N ILE A 239 -3.92 -2.37 -9.40
CA ILE A 239 -2.70 -1.76 -8.85
C ILE A 239 -1.48 -2.15 -9.70
N PHE A 240 -1.28 -3.43 -9.96
CA PHE A 240 -0.08 -3.88 -10.67
C PHE A 240 -0.17 -3.63 -12.18
N LEU A 241 -1.36 -3.65 -12.78
CA LEU A 241 -1.53 -3.23 -14.18
C LEU A 241 -1.21 -1.75 -14.35
N SER A 242 -1.76 -0.86 -13.51
CA SER A 242 -1.44 0.57 -13.57
C SER A 242 0.04 0.83 -13.32
N ARG A 243 0.68 0.06 -12.41
CA ARG A 243 2.10 0.15 -12.15
C ARG A 243 2.93 -0.16 -13.40
N ILE A 244 2.58 -1.18 -14.19
CA ILE A 244 3.27 -1.49 -15.45
C ILE A 244 3.30 -0.26 -16.38
N PHE A 245 2.18 0.46 -16.49
CA PHE A 245 2.10 1.65 -17.35
C PHE A 245 2.80 2.87 -16.74
N ILE A 246 2.60 3.14 -15.45
CA ILE A 246 3.20 4.31 -14.79
C ILE A 246 4.73 4.17 -14.73
N GLU A 247 5.24 2.95 -14.61
CA GLU A 247 6.68 2.69 -14.55
C GLU A 247 7.43 3.17 -15.80
N PHE A 248 6.78 3.26 -16.97
CA PHE A 248 7.39 3.89 -18.17
C PHE A 248 7.69 5.37 -17.98
N THR A 249 6.98 6.06 -17.09
CA THR A 249 7.16 7.48 -16.78
C THR A 249 8.13 7.74 -15.63
N LYS A 250 8.55 6.70 -14.89
CA LYS A 250 9.47 6.82 -13.77
C LYS A 250 10.92 6.85 -14.22
N ASP A 251 11.75 7.54 -13.46
CA ASP A 251 13.19 7.53 -13.65
C ASP A 251 13.80 6.19 -13.21
N ILE A 252 14.95 5.83 -13.79
CA ILE A 252 15.68 4.60 -13.45
C ILE A 252 16.15 4.73 -11.99
N GLN A 253 15.80 3.76 -11.15
CA GLN A 253 16.14 3.78 -9.73
C GLN A 253 17.47 3.09 -9.41
N VAL A 254 17.92 2.18 -10.29
CA VAL A 254 19.14 1.38 -10.10
C VAL A 254 19.86 1.20 -11.44
N ASP A 255 21.18 1.32 -11.42
CA ASP A 255 22.03 1.37 -12.63
C ASP A 255 21.89 0.14 -13.54
N PHE A 256 21.65 -1.03 -13.00
CA PHE A 256 21.52 -2.26 -13.79
C PHE A 256 20.24 -2.29 -14.66
N GLU A 257 19.24 -1.44 -14.39
CA GLU A 257 18.03 -1.33 -15.21
C GLU A 257 18.26 -0.58 -16.52
N SER A 258 19.38 0.17 -16.65
CA SER A 258 19.66 1.00 -17.83
C SER A 258 19.76 0.24 -19.14
N GLY A 259 20.04 -1.07 -19.11
CA GLY A 259 20.09 -1.94 -20.27
C GLY A 259 18.85 -2.82 -20.49
N MET A 260 17.82 -2.70 -19.65
CA MET A 260 16.66 -3.58 -19.71
C MET A 260 15.53 -2.94 -20.54
N MET A 261 14.83 -3.78 -21.35
CA MET A 261 13.65 -3.35 -22.10
C MET A 261 12.46 -3.04 -21.16
N PHE A 262 12.33 -3.82 -20.08
CA PHE A 262 11.36 -3.63 -19.00
C PHE A 262 12.11 -3.55 -17.69
N ASN A 263 11.79 -2.55 -16.86
CA ASN A 263 12.41 -2.43 -15.55
C ASN A 263 11.88 -3.48 -14.55
N MET A 264 12.55 -3.62 -13.40
CA MET A 264 12.18 -4.61 -12.39
C MET A 264 10.76 -4.37 -11.83
N GLY A 265 10.33 -3.11 -11.74
CA GLY A 265 8.97 -2.77 -11.31
C GLY A 265 7.90 -3.35 -12.23
N GLN A 266 8.14 -3.34 -13.55
CA GLN A 266 7.24 -3.92 -14.55
C GLN A 266 7.26 -5.45 -14.49
N LEU A 267 8.45 -6.06 -14.52
CA LEU A 267 8.59 -7.53 -14.49
C LEU A 267 7.98 -8.14 -13.24
N LEU A 268 8.24 -7.55 -12.08
CA LEU A 268 7.68 -8.01 -10.81
C LEU A 268 6.15 -7.79 -10.71
N SER A 269 5.59 -6.91 -11.52
CA SER A 269 4.13 -6.65 -11.53
C SER A 269 3.36 -7.72 -12.30
N VAL A 270 3.94 -8.34 -13.33
CA VAL A 270 3.27 -9.34 -14.19
C VAL A 270 2.69 -10.52 -13.39
N PRO A 271 3.43 -11.19 -12.47
CA PRO A 271 2.89 -12.28 -11.68
C PRO A 271 1.66 -11.88 -10.86
N PHE A 272 1.65 -10.65 -10.33
CA PHE A 272 0.52 -10.16 -9.53
C PHE A 272 -0.70 -9.82 -10.38
N VAL A 273 -0.53 -9.33 -11.61
CA VAL A 273 -1.61 -9.16 -12.59
C VAL A 273 -2.26 -10.51 -12.90
N LEU A 274 -1.45 -11.54 -13.19
CA LEU A 274 -1.95 -12.89 -13.46
C LEU A 274 -2.65 -13.51 -12.25
N LEU A 275 -2.09 -13.35 -11.05
CA LEU A 275 -2.71 -13.79 -9.80
C LEU A 275 -4.04 -13.06 -9.56
N GLY A 276 -4.09 -11.76 -9.84
CA GLY A 276 -5.30 -10.95 -9.75
C GLY A 276 -6.41 -11.49 -10.65
N LEU A 277 -6.11 -11.74 -11.92
CA LEU A 277 -7.04 -12.36 -12.87
C LEU A 277 -7.50 -13.74 -12.39
N TYR A 278 -6.55 -14.59 -11.95
CA TYR A 278 -6.86 -15.92 -11.42
C TYR A 278 -7.86 -15.85 -10.24
N CYS A 279 -7.67 -14.93 -9.30
CA CYS A 279 -8.57 -14.74 -8.17
C CYS A 279 -9.94 -14.21 -8.62
N MET A 280 -9.99 -13.23 -9.53
CA MET A 280 -11.23 -12.66 -10.06
C MET A 280 -12.11 -13.70 -10.74
N PHE A 281 -11.52 -14.59 -11.53
CA PHE A 281 -12.24 -15.69 -12.20
C PHE A 281 -12.55 -16.87 -11.26
N GLY A 282 -12.29 -16.74 -9.95
CA GLY A 282 -12.61 -17.75 -8.95
C GLY A 282 -11.78 -19.03 -9.11
N GLY A 283 -10.46 -18.88 -9.20
CA GLY A 283 -9.53 -19.99 -9.31
C GLY A 283 -9.76 -21.06 -8.26
N LYS A 284 -9.43 -22.31 -8.60
CA LYS A 284 -9.69 -23.52 -7.77
C LYS A 284 -9.28 -23.34 -6.30
N TYR A 285 -8.13 -22.72 -6.06
CA TYR A 285 -7.64 -22.47 -4.69
C TYR A 285 -8.43 -21.38 -3.96
N CYS A 286 -8.87 -20.32 -4.65
CA CYS A 286 -9.72 -19.28 -4.06
C CYS A 286 -11.07 -19.89 -3.62
N ARG A 287 -11.68 -20.73 -4.44
CA ARG A 287 -12.92 -21.45 -4.09
C ARG A 287 -12.72 -22.35 -2.87
N LYS A 288 -11.64 -23.15 -2.87
CA LYS A 288 -11.31 -24.02 -1.74
C LYS A 288 -11.10 -23.21 -0.46
N LEU A 289 -10.38 -22.09 -0.51
CA LEU A 289 -10.16 -21.22 0.64
C LEU A 289 -11.43 -20.46 1.06
N SER A 290 -12.39 -20.21 0.15
CA SER A 290 -13.67 -19.58 0.48
C SER A 290 -14.65 -20.53 1.21
N GLU A 291 -14.48 -21.83 1.05
CA GLU A 291 -15.30 -22.87 1.68
C GLU A 291 -14.79 -23.28 3.08
N TYR A 292 -13.54 -22.98 3.40
CA TYR A 292 -12.97 -23.21 4.73
C TYR A 292 -13.62 -22.27 5.77
N LYS A 293 -14.45 -22.85 6.64
CA LYS A 293 -15.06 -22.18 7.80
C LYS A 293 -14.12 -22.19 8.98
#